data_c5fa1e43c44046ef5e5090a3ce54bbc5
#
_entry.id   c5fa1e43c44046ef5e5090a3ce54bbc5
#
_cell.length_a   1.000
_cell.length_b   1.000
_cell.length_c   1.000
_cell.angle_alpha   90.00
_cell.angle_beta   90.00
_cell.angle_gamma   90.00
#
_symmetry.space_group_name_H-M   'P 1'
#
loop_
_entity.id
_entity.type
_entity.pdbx_description
1 polymer ?
#
loop_
_entity_poly.entity_id
_entity_poly.type
_entity_poly.pdbx_seq_one_letter_code
_entity_poly.pdbx_strand_id
1 'polypeptide(L)'
;FGGISDMLRDLENEFNGDVSFDTKTAERIRKKVRDRFCCDTDFVSCLRDKNGRMFCEITFSEVPSSLNIGELRDAVGETCDREFELPVIKGDRSVRLCEKTAYSVESACSQIPADNEKLCGDTFESFYDGRGNYVVILSDGMGTGPRAALDSAMASGLMARLVKAGFGFQSALRLVNSSLLLKSRDESLATLDIVKIDLYTGKAVFYKA
;
A
#
# COMPACT_ATOMS: atom_id res chain seq x y z
N PHE A 1 -12.06 -0.86 27.06
CA PHE A 1 -11.25 -2.07 26.73
C PHE A 1 -11.84 -2.90 25.58
N GLY A 2 -13.16 -2.88 25.31
CA GLY A 2 -13.79 -3.63 24.20
C GLY A 2 -13.25 -3.22 22.82
N GLY A 3 -13.08 -1.93 22.57
CA GLY A 3 -12.67 -1.42 21.26
C GLY A 3 -11.31 -1.89 20.77
N ILE A 4 -10.32 -2.12 21.66
CA ILE A 4 -8.98 -2.61 21.27
C ILE A 4 -9.06 -4.10 20.91
N SER A 5 -9.85 -4.89 21.67
CA SER A 5 -10.04 -6.31 21.39
C SER A 5 -10.75 -6.55 20.04
N ASP A 6 -11.78 -5.75 19.75
CA ASP A 6 -12.50 -5.82 18.48
C ASP A 6 -11.58 -5.40 17.31
N MET A 7 -10.76 -4.38 17.53
CA MET A 7 -9.77 -3.90 16.57
C MET A 7 -8.70 -4.96 16.26
N LEU A 8 -8.19 -5.66 17.28
CA LEU A 8 -7.22 -6.74 17.10
C LEU A 8 -7.86 -7.95 16.37
N ARG A 9 -9.12 -8.26 16.63
CA ARG A 9 -9.84 -9.32 15.93
C ARG A 9 -10.10 -8.96 14.47
N ASP A 10 -10.46 -7.70 14.18
CA ASP A 10 -10.62 -7.22 12.79
C ASP A 10 -9.30 -7.32 12.03
N LEU A 11 -8.18 -6.94 12.66
CA LEU A 11 -6.84 -7.09 12.10
C LEU A 11 -6.49 -8.56 11.84
N GLU A 12 -6.76 -9.45 12.80
CA GLU A 12 -6.53 -10.89 12.63
C GLU A 12 -7.30 -11.44 11.42
N ASN A 13 -8.57 -11.07 11.27
CA ASN A 13 -9.40 -11.47 10.14
C ASN A 13 -8.89 -10.90 8.81
N GLU A 14 -8.41 -9.67 8.78
CA GLU A 14 -7.82 -9.05 7.58
C GLU A 14 -6.51 -9.75 7.16
N PHE A 15 -5.67 -10.15 8.13
CA PHE A 15 -4.41 -10.82 7.84
C PHE A 15 -4.57 -12.30 7.47
N ASN A 16 -5.57 -12.98 8.02
CA ASN A 16 -5.75 -14.42 7.82
C ASN A 16 -6.62 -14.80 6.61
N GLY A 17 -7.35 -13.85 6.01
CA GLY A 17 -8.40 -14.17 5.04
C GLY A 17 -8.07 -13.96 3.56
N ASP A 18 -7.08 -13.15 3.23
CA ASP A 18 -6.98 -12.59 1.88
C ASP A 18 -5.80 -13.13 1.02
N VAL A 19 -4.90 -13.95 1.58
CA VAL A 19 -3.67 -14.35 0.89
C VAL A 19 -3.34 -15.83 1.10
N SER A 20 -3.03 -16.54 0.03
CA SER A 20 -2.52 -17.91 0.07
C SER A 20 -1.05 -17.97 -0.39
N PHE A 21 -0.25 -18.85 0.25
CA PHE A 21 1.13 -19.08 -0.13
C PHE A 21 1.21 -20.14 -1.24
N ASP A 22 1.87 -19.82 -2.35
CA ASP A 22 2.18 -20.74 -3.43
C ASP A 22 3.64 -21.22 -3.31
N THR A 23 3.86 -22.18 -2.42
CA THR A 23 5.18 -22.73 -2.13
C THR A 23 5.80 -23.44 -3.33
N LYS A 24 5.00 -24.09 -4.17
CA LYS A 24 5.48 -24.78 -5.37
C LYS A 24 6.06 -23.81 -6.38
N THR A 25 5.37 -22.69 -6.61
CA THR A 25 5.86 -21.65 -7.52
C THR A 25 7.09 -20.95 -6.93
N ALA A 26 7.13 -20.70 -5.62
CA ALA A 26 8.31 -20.15 -4.95
C ALA A 26 9.57 -21.00 -5.15
N GLU A 27 9.46 -22.32 -5.00
CA GLU A 27 10.58 -23.24 -5.25
C GLU A 27 11.02 -23.25 -6.73
N ARG A 28 10.08 -23.17 -7.67
CA ARG A 28 10.40 -23.06 -9.10
C ARG A 28 11.15 -21.76 -9.40
N ILE A 29 10.73 -20.65 -8.82
CA ILE A 29 11.43 -19.36 -8.95
C ILE A 29 12.83 -19.45 -8.35
N ARG A 30 12.97 -19.99 -7.15
CA ARG A 30 14.28 -20.18 -6.49
C ARG A 30 15.25 -20.93 -7.40
N LYS A 31 14.80 -22.05 -7.98
CA LYS A 31 15.59 -22.82 -8.92
C LYS A 31 15.95 -22.01 -10.17
N LYS A 32 14.97 -21.35 -10.80
CA LYS A 32 15.18 -20.54 -12.00
C LYS A 32 16.17 -19.41 -11.78
N VAL A 33 16.10 -18.72 -10.62
CA VAL A 33 17.01 -17.65 -10.24
C VAL A 33 18.43 -18.18 -10.07
N ARG A 34 18.61 -19.30 -9.37
CA ARG A 34 19.91 -19.94 -9.22
C ARG A 34 20.51 -20.34 -10.56
N ASP A 35 19.72 -21.01 -11.40
CA ASP A 35 20.21 -21.58 -12.67
C ASP A 35 20.54 -20.47 -13.68
N ARG A 36 19.80 -19.35 -13.70
CA ARG A 36 19.98 -18.29 -14.73
C ARG A 36 20.94 -17.19 -14.29
N PHE A 37 20.97 -16.84 -12.99
CA PHE A 37 21.74 -15.71 -12.47
C PHE A 37 22.92 -16.14 -11.60
N CYS A 38 23.11 -17.45 -11.38
CA CYS A 38 24.20 -18.02 -10.54
C CYS A 38 24.25 -17.39 -9.15
N CYS A 39 23.09 -17.05 -8.57
CA CYS A 39 23.00 -16.45 -7.24
C CYS A 39 22.02 -17.22 -6.34
N ASP A 40 22.36 -17.26 -5.05
CA ASP A 40 21.56 -17.91 -4.04
C ASP A 40 20.55 -16.90 -3.42
N THR A 41 19.43 -17.43 -2.98
CA THR A 41 18.37 -16.67 -2.33
C THR A 41 18.14 -17.20 -0.92
N ASP A 42 18.13 -16.30 0.07
CA ASP A 42 17.79 -16.62 1.45
C ASP A 42 16.31 -16.97 1.57
N PHE A 43 15.48 -16.21 0.85
CA PHE A 43 14.04 -16.37 0.90
C PHE A 43 13.39 -16.08 -0.46
N VAL A 44 12.41 -16.89 -0.82
CA VAL A 44 11.51 -16.65 -1.95
C VAL A 44 10.10 -16.94 -1.50
N SER A 45 9.19 -15.99 -1.66
CA SER A 45 7.76 -16.19 -1.42
C SER A 45 6.95 -15.85 -2.64
N CYS A 46 5.89 -16.60 -2.87
CA CYS A 46 4.83 -16.30 -3.81
C CYS A 46 3.51 -16.29 -3.07
N LEU A 47 2.81 -15.19 -3.17
CA LEU A 47 1.52 -14.96 -2.54
C LEU A 47 0.47 -14.81 -3.62
N ARG A 48 -0.70 -15.40 -3.42
CA ARG A 48 -1.89 -15.17 -4.24
C ARG A 48 -2.96 -14.52 -3.40
N ASP A 49 -3.52 -13.41 -3.88
CA ASP A 49 -4.70 -12.82 -3.26
C ASP A 49 -5.97 -13.62 -3.60
N LYS A 50 -7.10 -13.24 -3.02
CA LYS A 50 -8.41 -13.85 -3.27
C LYS A 50 -8.88 -13.76 -4.73
N ASN A 51 -8.30 -12.87 -5.52
CA ASN A 51 -8.59 -12.72 -6.95
C ASN A 51 -7.60 -13.53 -7.82
N GLY A 52 -6.69 -14.29 -7.18
CA GLY A 52 -5.66 -15.07 -7.85
C GLY A 52 -4.48 -14.27 -8.38
N ARG A 53 -4.34 -12.99 -7.99
CA ARG A 53 -3.21 -12.11 -8.36
C ARG A 53 -1.96 -12.53 -7.62
N MET A 54 -0.82 -12.46 -8.29
CA MET A 54 0.42 -12.96 -7.76
C MET A 54 1.37 -11.83 -7.33
N PHE A 55 1.96 -12.02 -6.16
CA PHE A 55 3.03 -11.19 -5.63
C PHE A 55 4.20 -12.09 -5.26
N CYS A 56 5.39 -11.74 -5.73
CA CYS A 56 6.60 -12.50 -5.42
C CYS A 56 7.58 -11.60 -4.67
N GLU A 57 8.23 -12.15 -3.66
CA GLU A 57 9.32 -11.48 -2.96
C GLU A 57 10.54 -12.41 -2.95
N ILE A 58 11.67 -11.88 -3.37
CA ILE A 58 12.94 -12.59 -3.47
C ILE A 58 13.95 -11.83 -2.63
N THR A 59 14.51 -12.49 -1.62
CA THR A 59 15.64 -11.98 -0.85
C THR A 59 16.88 -12.75 -1.24
N PHE A 60 17.86 -12.06 -1.77
CA PHE A 60 19.13 -12.63 -2.17
C PHE A 60 20.07 -12.77 -0.98
N SER A 61 20.86 -13.83 -0.95
CA SER A 61 21.95 -13.98 0.03
C SER A 61 23.02 -12.91 -0.20
N GLU A 62 23.35 -12.68 -1.47
CA GLU A 62 24.19 -11.59 -1.96
C GLU A 62 23.65 -11.15 -3.31
N VAL A 63 23.48 -9.83 -3.52
CA VAL A 63 22.99 -9.30 -4.80
C VAL A 63 24.14 -9.24 -5.80
N PRO A 64 24.07 -9.99 -6.91
CA PRO A 64 25.09 -9.90 -7.94
C PRO A 64 25.15 -8.50 -8.54
N SER A 65 26.35 -7.92 -8.68
CA SER A 65 26.51 -6.61 -9.32
C SER A 65 26.04 -6.58 -10.79
N SER A 66 25.95 -7.75 -11.41
CA SER A 66 25.47 -7.94 -12.79
C SER A 66 23.98 -8.24 -12.89
N LEU A 67 23.23 -8.23 -11.78
CA LEU A 67 21.80 -8.56 -11.79
C LEU A 67 20.99 -7.53 -12.58
N ASN A 68 20.47 -7.94 -13.73
CA ASN A 68 19.53 -7.13 -14.49
C ASN A 68 18.09 -7.38 -13.97
N ILE A 69 17.49 -6.32 -13.42
CA ILE A 69 16.16 -6.38 -12.84
C ILE A 69 15.07 -6.71 -13.88
N GLY A 70 15.23 -6.26 -15.13
CA GLY A 70 14.35 -6.60 -16.23
C GLY A 70 14.40 -8.09 -16.57
N GLU A 71 15.61 -8.64 -16.64
CA GLU A 71 15.79 -10.09 -16.88
C GLU A 71 15.26 -10.95 -15.73
N LEU A 72 15.40 -10.47 -14.49
CA LEU A 72 14.80 -11.11 -13.32
C LEU A 72 13.28 -11.16 -13.43
N ARG A 73 12.64 -10.02 -13.77
CA ARG A 73 11.20 -9.95 -14.03
C ARG A 73 10.77 -10.98 -15.07
N ASP A 74 11.47 -11.02 -16.20
CA ASP A 74 11.12 -11.90 -17.32
C ASP A 74 11.28 -13.37 -16.93
N ALA A 75 12.34 -13.73 -16.21
CA ALA A 75 12.56 -15.09 -15.72
C ALA A 75 11.48 -15.55 -14.72
N VAL A 76 11.03 -14.63 -13.83
CA VAL A 76 9.92 -14.90 -12.92
C VAL A 76 8.61 -15.01 -13.70
N GLY A 77 8.38 -14.12 -14.67
CA GLY A 77 7.22 -14.15 -15.56
C GLY A 77 7.08 -15.47 -16.31
N GLU A 78 8.16 -15.95 -16.95
CA GLU A 78 8.22 -17.26 -17.61
C GLU A 78 7.89 -18.40 -16.64
N THR A 79 8.39 -18.32 -15.40
CA THR A 79 8.17 -19.38 -14.39
C THR A 79 6.72 -19.42 -13.92
N CYS A 80 6.06 -18.28 -13.84
CA CYS A 80 4.69 -18.12 -13.32
C CYS A 80 3.63 -18.17 -14.43
N ASP A 81 4.03 -18.08 -15.71
CA ASP A 81 3.14 -17.84 -16.85
C ASP A 81 2.29 -16.58 -16.67
N ARG A 82 2.98 -15.46 -16.31
CA ARG A 82 2.36 -14.16 -16.00
C ARG A 82 3.29 -13.02 -16.34
N GLU A 83 2.69 -11.84 -16.59
CA GLU A 83 3.44 -10.59 -16.73
C GLU A 83 3.56 -9.88 -15.38
N PHE A 84 4.76 -9.38 -15.08
CA PHE A 84 5.04 -8.61 -13.88
C PHE A 84 5.46 -7.18 -14.22
N GLU A 85 5.16 -6.25 -13.30
CA GLU A 85 5.72 -4.90 -13.34
C GLU A 85 7.23 -4.94 -13.08
N LEU A 86 7.90 -3.82 -13.36
CA LEU A 86 9.31 -3.69 -12.97
C LEU A 86 9.45 -3.90 -11.47
N PRO A 87 10.40 -4.74 -11.04
CA PRO A 87 10.56 -5.06 -9.63
C PRO A 87 10.90 -3.82 -8.77
N VAL A 88 10.31 -3.78 -7.59
CA VAL A 88 10.63 -2.76 -6.59
C VAL A 88 11.69 -3.30 -5.65
N ILE A 89 12.82 -2.60 -5.56
CA ILE A 89 13.90 -2.93 -4.61
C ILE A 89 13.45 -2.52 -3.20
N LYS A 90 13.54 -3.46 -2.26
CA LYS A 90 13.22 -3.25 -0.85
C LYS A 90 14.47 -3.50 0.00
N GLY A 91 15.02 -2.42 0.57
CA GLY A 91 16.29 -2.51 1.28
C GLY A 91 17.44 -2.93 0.36
N ASP A 92 18.46 -3.55 0.92
CA ASP A 92 19.72 -3.82 0.19
C ASP A 92 19.69 -5.13 -0.61
N ARG A 93 18.81 -6.08 -0.27
CA ARG A 93 18.84 -7.45 -0.82
C ARG A 93 17.51 -8.03 -1.24
N SER A 94 16.42 -7.30 -1.06
CA SER A 94 15.07 -7.81 -1.37
C SER A 94 14.46 -7.12 -2.57
N VAL A 95 13.80 -7.90 -3.40
CA VAL A 95 13.11 -7.45 -4.61
C VAL A 95 11.67 -7.97 -4.57
N ARG A 96 10.72 -7.06 -4.76
CA ARG A 96 9.30 -7.40 -4.87
C ARG A 96 8.84 -7.25 -6.31
N LEU A 97 8.16 -8.27 -6.80
CA LEU A 97 7.48 -8.30 -8.09
C LEU A 97 5.96 -8.37 -7.86
N CYS A 98 5.24 -7.48 -8.52
CA CYS A 98 3.77 -7.48 -8.54
C CYS A 98 3.32 -7.80 -9.96
N GLU A 99 2.28 -8.60 -10.09
CA GLU A 99 1.65 -8.88 -11.38
C GLU A 99 1.27 -7.57 -12.07
N LYS A 100 1.47 -7.50 -13.39
CA LYS A 100 1.24 -6.28 -14.16
C LYS A 100 -0.23 -5.86 -14.10
N THR A 101 -0.43 -4.57 -13.85
CA THR A 101 -1.77 -3.97 -13.79
C THR A 101 -2.31 -3.66 -15.19
N ALA A 102 -3.65 -3.67 -15.34
CA ALA A 102 -4.30 -3.36 -16.61
C ALA A 102 -4.50 -1.84 -16.82
N TYR A 103 -4.49 -1.07 -15.72
CA TYR A 103 -4.76 0.37 -15.71
C TYR A 103 -3.64 1.12 -15.00
N SER A 104 -3.41 2.34 -15.43
CA SER A 104 -2.59 3.34 -14.73
C SER A 104 -3.45 4.54 -14.36
N VAL A 105 -3.09 5.26 -13.32
CA VAL A 105 -3.79 6.46 -12.87
C VAL A 105 -2.79 7.61 -12.80
N GLU A 106 -3.14 8.71 -13.41
CA GLU A 106 -2.48 10.00 -13.24
C GLU A 106 -3.40 10.91 -12.44
N SER A 107 -2.87 11.60 -11.46
CA SER A 107 -3.62 12.56 -10.65
C SER A 107 -2.87 13.87 -10.52
N ALA A 108 -3.61 14.96 -10.44
CA ALA A 108 -3.10 16.28 -10.14
C ALA A 108 -3.91 16.88 -8.98
N CYS A 109 -3.27 17.70 -8.16
CA CYS A 109 -3.91 18.40 -7.07
C CYS A 109 -3.57 19.90 -7.13
N SER A 110 -4.55 20.72 -6.78
CA SER A 110 -4.35 22.16 -6.55
C SER A 110 -4.97 22.51 -5.21
N GLN A 111 -4.24 23.24 -4.38
CA GLN A 111 -4.68 23.70 -3.08
C GLN A 111 -4.62 25.22 -3.01
N ILE A 112 -5.67 25.85 -2.54
CA ILE A 112 -5.77 27.32 -2.43
C ILE A 112 -6.16 27.61 -0.96
N PRO A 113 -5.36 28.38 -0.21
CA PRO A 113 -5.73 28.82 1.12
C PRO A 113 -6.98 29.69 1.08
N ALA A 114 -7.76 29.69 2.18
CA ALA A 114 -8.84 30.64 2.36
C ALA A 114 -8.31 32.10 2.42
N ASP A 115 -9.18 33.08 2.16
CA ASP A 115 -8.83 34.50 2.19
C ASP A 115 -8.14 34.87 3.51
N ASN A 116 -6.99 35.57 3.39
CA ASN A 116 -6.11 36.00 4.50
C ASN A 116 -5.35 34.86 5.22
N GLU A 117 -5.45 33.62 4.77
CA GLU A 117 -4.66 32.52 5.34
C GLU A 117 -3.43 32.20 4.49
N LYS A 118 -2.38 31.69 5.13
CA LYS A 118 -1.12 31.26 4.46
C LYS A 118 -1.13 29.76 4.16
N LEU A 119 -1.96 28.99 4.83
CA LEU A 119 -2.03 27.54 4.71
C LEU A 119 -3.46 27.12 4.38
N CYS A 120 -3.60 26.17 3.45
CA CYS A 120 -4.85 25.50 3.17
C CYS A 120 -5.18 24.53 4.31
N GLY A 121 -6.44 24.55 4.77
CA GLY A 121 -6.95 23.61 5.77
C GLY A 121 -7.09 22.18 5.26
N ASP A 122 -7.13 22.01 3.94
CA ASP A 122 -7.29 20.71 3.30
C ASP A 122 -5.94 20.05 3.02
N THR A 123 -5.93 18.73 2.96
CA THR A 123 -4.76 17.94 2.60
C THR A 123 -5.12 16.90 1.55
N PHE A 124 -4.23 16.70 0.59
CA PHE A 124 -4.31 15.70 -0.45
C PHE A 124 -3.13 14.74 -0.33
N GLU A 125 -3.42 13.45 -0.38
CA GLU A 125 -2.44 12.37 -0.47
C GLU A 125 -2.81 11.43 -1.60
N SER A 126 -1.83 10.97 -2.39
CA SER A 126 -2.06 9.91 -3.36
C SER A 126 -0.86 8.97 -3.44
N PHE A 127 -1.13 7.67 -3.60
CA PHE A 127 -0.07 6.65 -3.63
C PHE A 127 -0.57 5.32 -4.19
N TYR A 128 0.39 4.49 -4.61
CA TYR A 128 0.16 3.08 -4.88
C TYR A 128 0.36 2.27 -3.58
N ASP A 129 -0.59 1.38 -3.25
CA ASP A 129 -0.55 0.60 -2.01
C ASP A 129 0.39 -0.63 -2.06
N GLY A 130 1.03 -0.86 -3.21
CA GLY A 130 1.89 -2.01 -3.45
C GLY A 130 1.14 -3.34 -3.61
N ARG A 131 -0.19 -3.31 -3.72
CA ARG A 131 -1.08 -4.45 -3.98
C ARG A 131 -1.91 -4.28 -5.26
N GLY A 132 -1.51 -3.33 -6.11
CA GLY A 132 -2.18 -3.03 -7.36
C GLY A 132 -3.40 -2.13 -7.20
N ASN A 133 -3.45 -1.30 -6.17
CA ASN A 133 -4.44 -0.24 -6.05
C ASN A 133 -3.75 1.12 -6.02
N TYR A 134 -4.44 2.11 -6.59
CA TYR A 134 -4.13 3.53 -6.43
C TYR A 134 -5.10 4.13 -5.42
N VAL A 135 -4.57 4.85 -4.45
CA VAL A 135 -5.34 5.43 -3.35
C VAL A 135 -5.20 6.92 -3.38
N VAL A 136 -6.32 7.61 -3.28
CA VAL A 136 -6.41 9.07 -3.10
C VAL A 136 -7.10 9.34 -1.78
N ILE A 137 -6.54 10.24 -0.99
CA ILE A 137 -7.10 10.70 0.28
C ILE A 137 -7.22 12.22 0.22
N LEU A 138 -8.41 12.71 0.46
CA LEU A 138 -8.69 14.11 0.74
C LEU A 138 -9.10 14.24 2.20
N SER A 139 -8.55 15.21 2.88
CA SER A 139 -8.91 15.53 4.27
C SER A 139 -9.15 17.02 4.39
N ASP A 140 -10.30 17.38 4.93
CA ASP A 140 -10.70 18.76 5.22
C ASP A 140 -10.65 18.96 6.75
N GLY A 141 -9.77 19.86 7.20
CA GLY A 141 -9.61 20.24 8.60
C GLY A 141 -10.65 21.28 8.99
N MET A 142 -11.33 21.08 10.13
CA MET A 142 -12.34 22.00 10.61
C MET A 142 -11.77 23.40 10.87
N GLY A 143 -12.37 24.42 10.25
CA GLY A 143 -11.95 25.81 10.33
C GLY A 143 -10.96 26.21 9.25
N THR A 144 -10.09 27.18 9.56
CA THR A 144 -9.11 27.72 8.62
C THR A 144 -7.74 27.85 9.28
N GLY A 145 -6.70 28.00 8.42
CA GLY A 145 -5.34 28.30 8.86
C GLY A 145 -4.57 27.12 9.43
N PRO A 146 -3.52 27.38 10.26
CA PRO A 146 -2.54 26.37 10.65
C PRO A 146 -3.09 25.19 11.44
N ARG A 147 -4.16 25.38 12.22
CA ARG A 147 -4.77 24.32 13.03
C ARG A 147 -5.52 23.32 12.13
N ALA A 148 -6.37 23.82 11.24
CA ALA A 148 -7.08 23.00 10.27
C ALA A 148 -6.09 22.22 9.37
N ALA A 149 -5.05 22.89 8.87
CA ALA A 149 -3.99 22.26 8.10
C ALA A 149 -3.26 21.15 8.85
N LEU A 150 -2.99 21.33 10.15
CA LEU A 150 -2.35 20.31 10.97
C LEU A 150 -3.26 19.10 11.19
N ASP A 151 -4.54 19.32 11.47
CA ASP A 151 -5.50 18.25 11.76
C ASP A 151 -5.77 17.40 10.49
N SER A 152 -5.98 18.04 9.33
CA SER A 152 -6.11 17.35 8.05
C SER A 152 -4.86 16.58 7.65
N ALA A 153 -3.67 17.17 7.82
CA ALA A 153 -2.40 16.51 7.52
C ALA A 153 -2.13 15.30 8.44
N MET A 154 -2.53 15.39 9.71
CA MET A 154 -2.42 14.26 10.64
C MET A 154 -3.38 13.14 10.27
N ALA A 155 -4.63 13.46 9.96
CA ALA A 155 -5.65 12.47 9.56
C ALA A 155 -5.23 11.74 8.27
N SER A 156 -4.92 12.48 7.20
CA SER A 156 -4.52 11.93 5.92
C SER A 156 -3.19 11.17 6.00
N GLY A 157 -2.19 11.73 6.66
CA GLY A 157 -0.87 11.12 6.80
C GLY A 157 -0.89 9.84 7.64
N LEU A 158 -1.68 9.77 8.73
CA LEU A 158 -1.85 8.55 9.52
C LEU A 158 -2.59 7.49 8.70
N MET A 159 -3.67 7.87 8.01
CA MET A 159 -4.41 6.97 7.12
C MET A 159 -3.51 6.38 6.03
N ALA A 160 -2.73 7.22 5.35
CA ALA A 160 -1.82 6.77 4.30
C ALA A 160 -0.76 5.78 4.82
N ARG A 161 -0.19 6.03 6.00
CA ARG A 161 0.80 5.13 6.63
C ARG A 161 0.19 3.78 6.99
N LEU A 162 -1.00 3.77 7.58
CA LEU A 162 -1.70 2.53 7.94
C LEU A 162 -2.03 1.69 6.70
N VAL A 163 -2.58 2.31 5.65
CA VAL A 163 -2.89 1.61 4.39
C VAL A 163 -1.61 1.07 3.72
N LYS A 164 -0.53 1.86 3.67
CA LYS A 164 0.77 1.40 3.14
C LYS A 164 1.38 0.26 3.98
N ALA A 165 1.12 0.24 5.29
CA ALA A 165 1.52 -0.84 6.18
C ALA A 165 0.67 -2.12 6.02
N GLY A 166 -0.42 -2.04 5.24
CA GLY A 166 -1.26 -3.20 4.91
C GLY A 166 -2.54 -3.32 5.72
N PHE A 167 -2.87 -2.32 6.54
CA PHE A 167 -4.15 -2.29 7.24
C PHE A 167 -5.29 -2.09 6.25
N GLY A 168 -6.42 -2.77 6.47
CA GLY A 168 -7.64 -2.51 5.74
C GLY A 168 -8.20 -1.12 6.00
N PHE A 169 -8.95 -0.58 5.04
CA PHE A 169 -9.44 0.80 5.11
C PHE A 169 -10.33 1.06 6.32
N GLN A 170 -11.20 0.12 6.69
CA GLN A 170 -12.10 0.28 7.84
C GLN A 170 -11.33 0.28 9.16
N SER A 171 -10.38 -0.62 9.33
CA SER A 171 -9.53 -0.70 10.53
C SER A 171 -8.63 0.52 10.63
N ALA A 172 -8.05 0.98 9.52
CA ALA A 172 -7.27 2.20 9.47
C ALA A 172 -8.11 3.43 9.86
N LEU A 173 -9.33 3.58 9.34
CA LEU A 173 -10.24 4.67 9.70
C LEU A 173 -10.57 4.68 11.20
N ARG A 174 -10.87 3.51 11.80
CA ARG A 174 -11.13 3.41 13.24
C ARG A 174 -9.92 3.84 14.07
N LEU A 175 -8.71 3.45 13.66
CA LEU A 175 -7.46 3.85 14.31
C LEU A 175 -7.22 5.36 14.22
N VAL A 176 -7.42 5.94 13.02
CA VAL A 176 -7.30 7.38 12.80
C VAL A 176 -8.27 8.13 13.70
N ASN A 177 -9.56 7.78 13.67
CA ASN A 177 -10.58 8.42 14.49
C ASN A 177 -10.26 8.32 15.98
N SER A 178 -9.86 7.14 16.47
CA SER A 178 -9.48 6.96 17.87
C SER A 178 -8.27 7.82 18.25
N SER A 179 -7.29 7.95 17.37
CA SER A 179 -6.07 8.72 17.60
C SER A 179 -6.34 10.23 17.63
N LEU A 180 -7.21 10.71 16.73
CA LEU A 180 -7.61 12.12 16.69
C LEU A 180 -8.43 12.49 17.92
N LEU A 181 -9.37 11.65 18.36
CA LEU A 181 -10.17 11.89 19.58
C LEU A 181 -9.31 11.95 20.84
N LEU A 182 -8.25 11.14 20.94
CA LEU A 182 -7.35 11.18 22.10
C LEU A 182 -6.48 12.44 22.15
N LYS A 183 -6.19 13.04 21.00
CA LYS A 183 -5.38 14.26 20.89
C LYS A 183 -6.21 15.51 21.20
N SER A 184 -7.47 15.54 20.80
CA SER A 184 -8.31 16.74 20.91
C SER A 184 -8.91 16.87 22.30
N ARG A 185 -8.35 17.77 23.13
CA ARG A 185 -9.07 18.33 24.30
C ARG A 185 -10.19 19.30 23.88
N ASP A 186 -10.13 19.82 22.65
CA ASP A 186 -11.10 20.69 22.01
C ASP A 186 -11.44 20.10 20.67
N GLU A 187 -12.68 19.89 20.36
CA GLU A 187 -13.34 19.33 19.15
C GLU A 187 -12.61 19.62 17.81
N SER A 188 -11.43 19.05 17.63
CA SER A 188 -10.63 19.12 16.43
C SER A 188 -11.06 17.94 15.55
N LEU A 189 -11.78 18.22 14.50
CA LEU A 189 -12.31 17.25 13.57
C LEU A 189 -11.71 17.50 12.18
N ALA A 190 -11.43 16.42 11.48
CA ALA A 190 -11.09 16.46 10.08
C ALA A 190 -11.90 15.39 9.37
N THR A 191 -12.41 15.69 8.19
CA THR A 191 -13.07 14.68 7.35
C THR A 191 -12.04 13.91 6.55
N LEU A 192 -12.38 12.68 6.17
CA LEU A 192 -11.60 11.86 5.27
C LEU A 192 -12.48 11.35 4.15
N ASP A 193 -12.21 11.78 2.93
CA ASP A 193 -12.76 11.24 1.70
C ASP A 193 -11.68 10.43 1.00
N ILE A 194 -11.90 9.13 0.82
CA ILE A 194 -10.90 8.21 0.29
C ILE A 194 -11.45 7.51 -0.94
N VAL A 195 -10.65 7.47 -2.00
CA VAL A 195 -10.93 6.67 -3.20
C VAL A 195 -9.85 5.63 -3.34
N LYS A 196 -10.25 4.36 -3.44
CA LYS A 196 -9.38 3.25 -3.79
C LYS A 196 -9.74 2.78 -5.20
N ILE A 197 -8.79 2.79 -6.11
CA ILE A 197 -8.94 2.31 -7.49
C ILE A 197 -8.14 1.03 -7.65
N ASP A 198 -8.82 -0.06 -7.97
CA ASP A 198 -8.21 -1.34 -8.32
C ASP A 198 -7.68 -1.28 -9.75
N LEU A 199 -6.36 -1.31 -9.91
CA LEU A 199 -5.69 -1.15 -11.20
C LEU A 199 -5.76 -2.38 -12.10
N TYR A 200 -6.24 -3.53 -11.61
CA TYR A 200 -6.50 -4.70 -12.45
C TYR A 200 -7.89 -4.66 -13.10
N THR A 201 -8.86 -4.07 -12.40
CA THR A 201 -10.27 -4.09 -12.84
C THR A 201 -10.83 -2.72 -13.19
N GLY A 202 -10.16 -1.63 -12.82
CA GLY A 202 -10.65 -0.27 -12.95
C GLY A 202 -11.76 0.09 -11.94
N LYS A 203 -12.11 -0.81 -11.00
CA LYS A 203 -13.13 -0.54 -9.99
C LYS A 203 -12.65 0.51 -8.99
N ALA A 204 -13.49 1.51 -8.73
CA ALA A 204 -13.28 2.48 -7.67
C ALA A 204 -14.23 2.22 -6.49
N VAL A 205 -13.69 2.31 -5.27
CA VAL A 205 -14.45 2.22 -4.01
C VAL A 205 -14.19 3.49 -3.23
N PHE A 206 -15.28 4.07 -2.72
CA PHE A 206 -15.25 5.31 -1.96
C PHE A 206 -15.50 5.01 -0.48
N TYR A 207 -14.71 5.64 0.38
CA TYR A 207 -14.87 5.62 1.83
C TYR A 207 -14.98 7.07 2.30
N LYS A 208 -15.90 7.32 3.23
CA LYS A 208 -16.11 8.64 3.81
C LYS A 208 -16.19 8.53 5.33
N ALA A 209 -15.45 9.42 6.04
CA ALA A 209 -15.43 9.51 7.48
C ALA A 209 -15.31 10.96 7.96
#